data_1303b69de5549845c2038c5fb78688b1
#
_entry.id   1303b69de5549845c2038c5fb78688b1
#
_cell.length_a   1.000
_cell.length_b   1.000
_cell.length_c   1.000
_cell.angle_alpha   90.00
_cell.angle_beta   90.00
_cell.angle_gamma   90.00
#
_symmetry.space_group_name_H-M   'P 1'
#
loop_
_entity.id
_entity.type
_entity.pdbx_description
1 polymer ?
#
loop_
_entity_poly.entity_id
_entity_poly.type
_entity_poly.pdbx_seq_one_letter_code
_entity_poly.pdbx_strand_id
1 'polypeptide(L)'
;MRRNATPWNAAGGVLAACALNLAGCGGGGGNGGTPAPPPSVTLTAAVGSVTSGTATTLTWSSTHATSCTASGAWSGTRATAGSESTGALTSAATFTLTCTGSGGSGTASATVGITTAGPVSVQGVITYARVPYLTGNGLDYVNSRQEPARGITVEVVNAATQVVLATTTTDATGAWSVSVTGSTNLFVRSKAEMVRAAPAPLPHWRVRVGDPQAALLTYAHDGPVFGSGAGTVHDVAIPSGWDVSRVPVGTRASAPFAILDSLWRAMQLVLSVAPDTDFPALDVDWSTANPGGDTFYSGGGQPKIVLCGEANVDTDEFDPSTIIHEFGHYIEDKFSRSDSIGGPHGFDDLLDPRVAFGEGFGYAFAAMALNDPVMRDAFGNQQGQTARFSVDTSNAQRRGWFNESSAQELLWDFFDPAGEANDNVALGFAPLWAVLTAEQRTTAAFTTLFSFVTKLKERAPGMQPAIDARVAAEQITAAGMDIHGTNETHVPPNTAQVSDVLPVYTPIAIGGGPVTLRTTDAFDPGANGNALSVSRFLRFAVPGMQNVRITAAAALPNHDVDIYVVRNGVIAAQGTTPTDEDFTAALPAGDYVIDVHDCGLAGCGNVATGASDITVTIAPN
;
A
#
# COMPACT_ATOMS: atom_id res chain seq x y z
N MET A 1 33.50 -8.70 -25.74
CA MET A 1 34.02 -9.23 -27.03
C MET A 1 33.14 -8.71 -28.14
N ARG A 2 33.74 -7.81 -28.86
CA ARG A 2 33.85 -7.71 -30.34
C ARG A 2 32.50 -7.84 -31.07
N ARG A 3 32.02 -6.74 -31.67
CA ARG A 3 32.29 -6.14 -33.01
C ARG A 3 31.38 -6.74 -34.06
N ASN A 4 30.74 -6.10 -35.03
CA ASN A 4 30.93 -4.85 -35.79
C ASN A 4 29.64 -4.66 -36.59
N ALA A 5 29.14 -3.50 -36.76
CA ALA A 5 29.46 -2.39 -37.68
C ALA A 5 28.83 -2.52 -39.09
N THR A 6 27.86 -1.70 -39.36
CA THR A 6 27.63 -0.75 -40.49
C THR A 6 28.37 -0.97 -41.82
N PRO A 7 28.09 -0.18 -42.87
CA PRO A 7 26.91 0.47 -43.46
C PRO A 7 26.90 0.33 -45.02
N TRP A 8 26.10 1.12 -45.77
CA TRP A 8 26.38 1.78 -47.04
C TRP A 8 25.11 1.96 -47.89
N ASN A 9 24.69 3.16 -48.09
CA ASN A 9 24.92 4.18 -49.15
C ASN A 9 24.33 3.76 -50.51
N ALA A 10 23.35 4.47 -50.95
CA ALA A 10 23.31 5.72 -51.73
C ALA A 10 23.60 5.58 -53.26
N ALA A 11 22.93 6.41 -53.96
CA ALA A 11 23.06 6.91 -55.33
C ALA A 11 21.94 6.43 -56.24
N GLY A 12 21.10 7.23 -56.81
CA GLY A 12 21.41 8.43 -57.60
C GLY A 12 21.45 8.06 -59.06
N GLY A 13 20.44 8.40 -59.83
CA GLY A 13 20.45 8.16 -61.26
C GLY A 13 19.38 9.00 -61.96
N VAL A 14 19.81 10.19 -62.34
CA VAL A 14 19.15 11.03 -63.36
C VAL A 14 19.50 10.40 -64.71
N LEU A 15 18.51 10.27 -65.58
CA LEU A 15 18.76 10.13 -67.02
C LEU A 15 17.76 10.91 -67.82
N ALA A 16 18.35 11.73 -68.65
CA ALA A 16 17.79 12.73 -69.53
C ALA A 16 17.19 12.13 -70.81
N ALA A 17 16.42 12.99 -71.39
CA ALA A 17 15.74 12.89 -72.69
C ALA A 17 16.57 12.46 -73.86
N CYS A 18 15.95 11.81 -74.82
CA CYS A 18 16.30 11.93 -76.24
C CYS A 18 15.05 12.08 -77.08
N ALA A 19 14.98 13.21 -77.73
CA ALA A 19 14.06 13.48 -78.82
C ALA A 19 14.56 12.85 -80.10
N LEU A 20 13.69 12.26 -80.90
CA LEU A 20 13.95 12.00 -82.29
C LEU A 20 12.77 12.51 -83.13
N ASN A 21 13.05 13.51 -83.94
CA ASN A 21 12.23 13.95 -85.06
C ASN A 21 12.35 13.01 -86.22
N LEU A 22 11.26 12.66 -86.88
CA LEU A 22 11.22 12.28 -88.24
C LEU A 22 9.99 12.84 -88.93
N ALA A 23 10.26 13.64 -89.92
CA ALA A 23 9.28 14.23 -90.83
C ALA A 23 8.87 13.22 -91.88
N GLY A 24 7.60 13.19 -92.25
CA GLY A 24 7.06 12.48 -93.39
C GLY A 24 5.84 13.26 -93.93
N CYS A 25 5.98 13.83 -95.09
CA CYS A 25 4.93 14.54 -95.85
C CYS A 25 3.89 13.56 -96.42
N GLY A 26 2.62 13.97 -96.48
CA GLY A 26 1.56 13.39 -97.27
C GLY A 26 0.28 14.15 -97.11
N GLY A 27 -0.08 14.96 -98.12
CA GLY A 27 -1.23 15.89 -98.14
C GLY A 27 -2.58 15.24 -98.32
N GLY A 28 -3.62 15.85 -97.84
CA GLY A 28 -5.03 15.57 -98.06
C GLY A 28 -5.90 16.57 -97.38
N GLY A 29 -6.50 17.48 -98.13
CA GLY A 29 -7.35 18.57 -97.66
C GLY A 29 -8.63 18.06 -96.99
N GLY A 30 -8.96 18.61 -95.88
CA GLY A 30 -10.25 18.51 -95.20
C GLY A 30 -10.46 19.66 -94.27
N ASN A 31 -11.61 20.26 -94.35
CA ASN A 31 -12.08 21.47 -93.64
C ASN A 31 -11.58 21.57 -92.18
N GLY A 32 -10.76 22.54 -91.92
CA GLY A 32 -10.22 22.82 -90.58
C GLY A 32 -11.24 23.46 -89.63
N GLY A 33 -11.95 22.62 -88.93
CA GLY A 33 -12.50 23.06 -87.64
C GLY A 33 -11.34 22.94 -86.60
N THR A 34 -11.03 24.03 -85.93
CA THR A 34 -10.04 24.05 -84.84
C THR A 34 -10.43 22.99 -83.85
N PRO A 35 -9.52 22.02 -83.53
CA PRO A 35 -9.84 21.00 -82.52
C PRO A 35 -10.28 21.68 -81.22
N ALA A 36 -11.40 21.21 -80.67
CA ALA A 36 -11.86 21.68 -79.38
C ALA A 36 -10.75 21.56 -78.32
N PRO A 37 -10.50 22.54 -77.54
CA PRO A 37 -9.47 22.52 -76.53
C PRO A 37 -9.80 21.42 -75.50
N PRO A 38 -8.79 20.67 -74.98
CA PRO A 38 -8.98 19.69 -73.93
C PRO A 38 -9.50 20.36 -72.64
N PRO A 39 -10.21 19.58 -71.79
CA PRO A 39 -10.67 20.08 -70.48
C PRO A 39 -9.50 20.53 -69.59
N SER A 40 -9.62 21.75 -69.00
CA SER A 40 -8.77 22.17 -67.91
C SER A 40 -9.51 21.90 -66.61
N VAL A 41 -8.87 21.21 -65.66
CA VAL A 41 -9.46 20.78 -64.39
C VAL A 41 -8.66 21.39 -63.24
N THR A 42 -9.35 21.93 -62.23
CA THR A 42 -8.77 22.30 -60.95
C THR A 42 -9.43 21.46 -59.86
N LEU A 43 -8.64 20.93 -58.92
CA LEU A 43 -9.11 20.26 -57.71
C LEU A 43 -8.22 20.71 -56.56
N THR A 44 -8.82 21.27 -55.52
CA THR A 44 -8.11 21.76 -54.32
C THR A 44 -8.80 21.27 -53.07
N ALA A 45 -8.01 21.00 -52.04
CA ALA A 45 -8.50 20.80 -50.68
C ALA A 45 -8.41 22.14 -49.92
N ALA A 46 -9.41 22.45 -49.10
CA ALA A 46 -9.42 23.67 -48.28
C ALA A 46 -8.21 23.78 -47.37
N VAL A 47 -7.68 22.62 -46.90
CA VAL A 47 -6.41 22.52 -46.17
C VAL A 47 -5.61 21.31 -46.70
N GLY A 48 -4.28 21.43 -46.75
CA GLY A 48 -3.39 20.36 -47.24
C GLY A 48 -3.13 19.23 -46.26
N SER A 49 -3.55 19.38 -44.99
CA SER A 49 -3.51 18.33 -43.96
C SER A 49 -4.59 18.55 -42.92
N VAL A 50 -5.03 17.46 -42.30
CA VAL A 50 -6.02 17.44 -41.21
C VAL A 50 -5.53 16.54 -40.10
N THR A 51 -6.05 16.75 -38.88
CA THR A 51 -5.83 15.80 -37.79
C THR A 51 -6.59 14.51 -38.05
N SER A 52 -5.99 13.35 -37.66
CA SER A 52 -6.65 12.06 -37.83
C SER A 52 -8.08 12.04 -37.27
N GLY A 53 -9.03 11.56 -38.07
CA GLY A 53 -10.46 11.53 -37.75
C GLY A 53 -11.24 12.80 -38.12
N THR A 54 -10.59 13.82 -38.71
CA THR A 54 -11.27 15.06 -39.17
C THR A 54 -11.42 15.10 -40.70
N ALA A 55 -12.36 15.87 -41.16
CA ALA A 55 -12.66 16.06 -42.59
C ALA A 55 -12.18 17.42 -43.09
N THR A 56 -11.97 17.52 -44.41
CA THR A 56 -11.82 18.80 -45.11
C THR A 56 -12.75 18.87 -46.33
N THR A 57 -12.80 20.00 -46.99
CA THR A 57 -13.63 20.21 -48.19
C THR A 57 -12.76 20.19 -49.44
N LEU A 58 -13.16 19.42 -50.43
CA LEU A 58 -12.62 19.46 -51.78
C LEU A 58 -13.46 20.44 -52.59
N THR A 59 -12.81 21.24 -53.42
CA THR A 59 -13.46 22.14 -54.37
C THR A 59 -12.83 21.97 -55.74
N TRP A 60 -13.66 21.88 -56.78
CA TRP A 60 -13.20 21.71 -58.16
C TRP A 60 -13.98 22.55 -59.17
N SER A 61 -13.33 22.83 -60.25
CA SER A 61 -13.94 23.38 -61.45
C SER A 61 -13.26 22.86 -62.70
N SER A 62 -13.98 22.86 -63.80
CA SER A 62 -13.42 22.50 -65.11
C SER A 62 -13.98 23.39 -66.23
N THR A 63 -13.19 23.59 -67.27
CA THR A 63 -13.60 24.24 -68.50
C THR A 63 -13.53 23.24 -69.64
N HIS A 64 -14.41 23.34 -70.64
CA HIS A 64 -14.51 22.47 -71.79
C HIS A 64 -14.82 20.99 -71.49
N ALA A 65 -15.28 20.70 -70.28
CA ALA A 65 -15.67 19.36 -69.83
C ALA A 65 -17.20 19.18 -69.98
N THR A 66 -17.60 17.97 -70.35
CA THR A 66 -19.01 17.51 -70.36
C THR A 66 -19.35 16.57 -69.24
N SER A 67 -18.35 15.87 -68.70
CA SER A 67 -18.50 14.97 -67.57
C SER A 67 -17.20 14.87 -66.77
N CYS A 68 -17.30 14.59 -65.47
CA CYS A 68 -16.16 14.37 -64.60
C CYS A 68 -16.36 13.07 -63.79
N THR A 69 -15.26 12.35 -63.55
CA THR A 69 -15.23 11.11 -62.74
C THR A 69 -14.17 11.21 -61.66
N ALA A 70 -14.58 10.94 -60.45
CA ALA A 70 -13.73 10.89 -59.26
C ALA A 70 -13.05 9.51 -59.13
N SER A 71 -11.79 9.50 -58.67
CA SER A 71 -11.01 8.30 -58.37
C SER A 71 -10.00 8.54 -57.24
N GLY A 72 -9.37 7.49 -56.73
CA GLY A 72 -8.51 7.55 -55.57
C GLY A 72 -9.32 7.38 -54.28
N ALA A 73 -9.19 8.29 -53.31
CA ALA A 73 -9.89 8.20 -52.02
C ALA A 73 -11.40 8.55 -52.08
N TRP A 74 -11.89 8.91 -53.23
CA TRP A 74 -13.31 9.07 -53.52
C TRP A 74 -13.65 8.42 -54.87
N SER A 75 -14.93 8.31 -55.21
CA SER A 75 -15.34 7.69 -56.47
C SER A 75 -16.68 8.22 -56.97
N GLY A 76 -16.99 7.87 -58.21
CA GLY A 76 -18.27 8.19 -58.86
C GLY A 76 -18.24 9.45 -59.74
N THR A 77 -19.36 9.72 -60.44
CA THR A 77 -19.52 10.86 -61.36
C THR A 77 -19.72 12.15 -60.57
N ARG A 78 -19.12 13.23 -61.03
CA ARG A 78 -19.24 14.58 -60.46
C ARG A 78 -19.69 15.57 -61.51
N ALA A 79 -20.31 16.66 -61.08
CA ALA A 79 -20.55 17.80 -61.94
C ALA A 79 -19.22 18.41 -62.37
N THR A 80 -19.26 19.25 -63.42
CA THR A 80 -18.06 19.93 -63.96
C THR A 80 -17.47 20.97 -63.01
N ALA A 81 -18.20 21.37 -61.99
CA ALA A 81 -17.74 22.17 -60.85
C ALA A 81 -18.54 21.80 -59.60
N GLY A 82 -17.93 21.95 -58.41
CA GLY A 82 -18.60 21.65 -57.15
C GLY A 82 -17.68 21.64 -55.96
N SER A 83 -18.25 21.26 -54.80
CA SER A 83 -17.51 21.02 -53.57
C SER A 83 -18.10 19.82 -52.81
N GLU A 84 -17.27 19.08 -52.07
CA GLU A 84 -17.67 17.91 -51.31
C GLU A 84 -16.74 17.70 -50.11
N SER A 85 -17.27 17.16 -49.02
CA SER A 85 -16.46 16.78 -47.86
C SER A 85 -15.68 15.51 -48.14
N THR A 86 -14.42 15.42 -47.67
CA THR A 86 -13.61 14.19 -47.74
C THR A 86 -14.14 13.07 -46.87
N GLY A 87 -15.06 13.38 -45.92
CA GLY A 87 -15.27 12.50 -44.77
C GLY A 87 -14.09 12.52 -43.80
N ALA A 88 -14.21 11.84 -42.67
CA ALA A 88 -13.15 11.73 -41.68
C ALA A 88 -11.97 10.90 -42.22
N LEU A 89 -10.78 11.51 -42.25
CA LEU A 89 -9.55 10.87 -42.78
C LEU A 89 -8.70 10.33 -41.62
N THR A 90 -8.36 9.05 -41.68
CA THR A 90 -7.47 8.38 -40.73
C THR A 90 -6.06 8.09 -41.27
N SER A 91 -5.88 8.25 -42.57
CA SER A 91 -4.60 8.15 -43.28
C SER A 91 -4.54 9.19 -44.39
N ALA A 92 -3.34 9.51 -44.86
CA ALA A 92 -3.16 10.42 -46.00
C ALA A 92 -3.94 9.92 -47.21
N ALA A 93 -4.65 10.80 -47.89
CA ALA A 93 -5.58 10.49 -48.96
C ALA A 93 -5.33 11.35 -50.19
N THR A 94 -5.30 10.73 -51.37
CA THR A 94 -5.20 11.43 -52.66
C THR A 94 -6.54 11.30 -53.38
N PHE A 95 -7.09 12.43 -53.78
CA PHE A 95 -8.33 12.57 -54.53
C PHE A 95 -7.97 12.98 -55.96
N THR A 96 -8.52 12.34 -56.95
CA THR A 96 -8.25 12.63 -58.34
C THR A 96 -9.57 12.83 -59.07
N LEU A 97 -9.65 13.86 -59.90
CA LEU A 97 -10.79 14.15 -60.77
C LEU A 97 -10.33 14.18 -62.22
N THR A 98 -10.92 13.33 -63.03
CA THR A 98 -10.71 13.29 -64.48
C THR A 98 -11.98 13.76 -65.16
N CYS A 99 -11.85 14.82 -65.97
CA CYS A 99 -12.97 15.36 -66.75
C CYS A 99 -12.74 15.17 -68.23
N THR A 100 -13.79 14.78 -68.96
CA THR A 100 -13.75 14.54 -70.41
C THR A 100 -14.65 15.52 -71.11
N GLY A 101 -14.25 15.90 -72.35
CA GLY A 101 -14.97 16.78 -73.25
C GLY A 101 -14.61 16.46 -74.71
N SER A 102 -15.16 17.23 -75.66
CA SER A 102 -14.94 17.00 -77.08
C SER A 102 -13.48 17.15 -77.54
N GLY A 103 -12.63 17.81 -76.74
CA GLY A 103 -11.20 17.97 -76.99
C GLY A 103 -10.29 16.94 -76.28
N GLY A 104 -10.85 15.94 -75.60
CA GLY A 104 -10.08 14.95 -74.83
C GLY A 104 -10.39 14.92 -73.36
N SER A 105 -9.40 14.65 -72.53
CA SER A 105 -9.55 14.62 -71.06
C SER A 105 -8.50 15.45 -70.35
N GLY A 106 -8.87 15.99 -69.16
CA GLY A 106 -7.97 16.67 -68.24
C GLY A 106 -8.11 16.03 -66.85
N THR A 107 -7.04 16.04 -66.08
CA THR A 107 -7.01 15.44 -64.72
C THR A 107 -6.36 16.41 -63.74
N ALA A 108 -6.91 16.48 -62.54
CA ALA A 108 -6.32 17.19 -61.39
C ALA A 108 -6.37 16.29 -60.14
N SER A 109 -5.41 16.45 -59.26
CA SER A 109 -5.35 15.70 -57.99
C SER A 109 -5.07 16.65 -56.83
N ALA A 110 -5.67 16.33 -55.67
CA ALA A 110 -5.42 16.99 -54.39
C ALA A 110 -5.07 15.89 -53.36
N THR A 111 -4.01 16.10 -52.61
CA THR A 111 -3.60 15.20 -51.51
C THR A 111 -3.83 15.94 -50.19
N VAL A 112 -4.46 15.21 -49.26
CA VAL A 112 -4.64 15.66 -47.86
C VAL A 112 -3.81 14.77 -46.99
N GLY A 113 -2.83 15.35 -46.31
CA GLY A 113 -1.99 14.67 -45.33
C GLY A 113 -2.69 14.50 -43.98
N ILE A 114 -2.15 13.63 -43.15
CA ILE A 114 -2.57 13.54 -41.75
C ILE A 114 -1.47 14.11 -40.88
N THR A 115 -1.85 15.03 -39.99
CA THR A 115 -1.01 15.49 -38.89
C THR A 115 -1.38 14.72 -37.66
N THR A 116 -0.38 14.19 -36.94
CA THR A 116 -0.57 13.71 -35.59
C THR A 116 -0.82 14.90 -34.69
N ALA A 117 -1.83 14.80 -33.82
CA ALA A 117 -1.99 15.79 -32.75
C ALA A 117 -0.71 15.80 -31.90
N GLY A 118 -0.20 16.98 -31.63
CA GLY A 118 0.96 17.12 -30.72
C GLY A 118 0.60 16.68 -29.29
N PRO A 119 1.61 16.51 -28.43
CA PRO A 119 1.37 16.23 -27.04
C PRO A 119 0.57 17.37 -26.38
N VAL A 120 -0.44 16.98 -25.58
CA VAL A 120 -1.29 17.88 -24.81
C VAL A 120 -1.06 17.61 -23.34
N SER A 121 -0.83 18.67 -22.54
CA SER A 121 -0.79 18.53 -21.08
C SER A 121 -2.21 18.47 -20.53
N VAL A 122 -2.49 17.45 -19.74
CA VAL A 122 -3.72 17.27 -18.95
C VAL A 122 -3.34 17.29 -17.47
N GLN A 123 -4.13 17.95 -16.66
CA GLN A 123 -3.85 18.12 -15.23
C GLN A 123 -5.14 18.30 -14.43
N GLY A 124 -5.06 18.19 -13.11
CA GLY A 124 -6.18 18.41 -12.20
C GLY A 124 -5.82 18.10 -10.76
N VAL A 125 -6.84 18.06 -9.91
CA VAL A 125 -6.75 17.64 -8.51
C VAL A 125 -7.72 16.49 -8.30
N ILE A 126 -7.27 15.46 -7.59
CA ILE A 126 -8.11 14.35 -7.16
C ILE A 126 -8.34 14.47 -5.66
N THR A 127 -9.61 14.47 -5.28
CA THR A 127 -10.06 14.49 -3.90
C THR A 127 -10.99 13.32 -3.62
N TYR A 128 -11.11 12.94 -2.37
CA TYR A 128 -12.05 11.92 -1.92
C TYR A 128 -12.87 12.45 -0.74
N ALA A 129 -14.14 12.03 -0.65
CA ALA A 129 -15.00 12.39 0.46
C ALA A 129 -14.58 11.61 1.71
N ARG A 130 -14.13 12.33 2.74
CA ARG A 130 -13.85 11.79 4.07
C ARG A 130 -14.98 12.12 5.02
N VAL A 131 -15.43 11.12 5.78
CA VAL A 131 -16.39 11.29 6.88
C VAL A 131 -15.58 11.45 8.18
N PRO A 132 -15.65 12.60 8.87
CA PRO A 132 -14.95 12.79 10.15
C PRO A 132 -15.72 12.15 11.30
N TYR A 133 -15.08 12.06 12.47
CA TYR A 133 -15.78 11.72 13.71
C TYR A 133 -16.64 12.87 14.23
N LEU A 134 -17.78 12.52 14.83
CA LEU A 134 -18.53 13.45 15.68
C LEU A 134 -17.74 13.78 16.95
N THR A 135 -18.05 14.92 17.55
CA THR A 135 -17.52 15.28 18.87
C THR A 135 -17.95 14.28 19.96
N GLY A 136 -19.09 13.62 19.77
CA GLY A 136 -19.59 12.52 20.60
C GLY A 136 -19.24 11.15 20.04
N ASN A 137 -20.27 10.37 19.73
CA ASN A 137 -20.15 9.01 19.20
C ASN A 137 -20.46 8.94 17.71
N GLY A 138 -19.75 8.08 16.99
CA GLY A 138 -19.96 7.74 15.59
C GLY A 138 -19.36 8.74 14.61
N LEU A 139 -19.65 8.49 13.33
CA LEU A 139 -19.16 9.28 12.20
C LEU A 139 -20.13 10.42 11.84
N ASP A 140 -19.58 11.55 11.37
CA ASP A 140 -20.31 12.77 11.00
C ASP A 140 -20.51 12.85 9.49
N TYR A 141 -21.52 12.19 8.99
CA TYR A 141 -21.85 12.17 7.57
C TYR A 141 -22.35 13.51 7.03
N VAL A 142 -22.86 14.38 7.91
CA VAL A 142 -23.33 15.72 7.54
C VAL A 142 -22.18 16.65 7.18
N ASN A 143 -21.06 16.52 7.89
CA ASN A 143 -19.85 17.32 7.68
C ASN A 143 -18.77 16.54 6.89
N SER A 144 -19.19 15.61 6.05
CA SER A 144 -18.30 14.96 5.08
C SER A 144 -17.60 16.02 4.23
N ARG A 145 -16.28 15.91 4.05
CA ARG A 145 -15.46 16.90 3.34
C ARG A 145 -14.54 16.24 2.33
N GLN A 146 -14.17 17.01 1.30
CA GLN A 146 -13.20 16.58 0.32
C GLN A 146 -11.78 16.74 0.88
N GLU A 147 -11.02 15.65 0.90
CA GLU A 147 -9.60 15.59 1.25
C GLU A 147 -8.78 15.22 0.02
N PRO A 148 -7.51 15.65 -0.10
CA PRO A 148 -6.67 15.29 -1.22
C PRO A 148 -6.35 13.79 -1.23
N ALA A 149 -6.51 13.13 -2.39
CA ALA A 149 -6.04 11.77 -2.59
C ALA A 149 -4.53 11.77 -2.88
N ARG A 150 -3.72 11.53 -1.84
CA ARG A 150 -2.26 11.72 -1.85
C ARG A 150 -1.51 10.50 -2.38
N GLY A 151 -0.55 10.73 -3.27
CA GLY A 151 0.38 9.70 -3.76
C GLY A 151 -0.26 8.60 -4.61
N ILE A 152 -1.53 8.72 -4.98
CA ILE A 152 -2.25 7.67 -5.72
C ILE A 152 -1.87 7.64 -7.20
N THR A 153 -2.00 6.47 -7.81
CA THR A 153 -1.80 6.29 -9.25
C THR A 153 -2.97 6.88 -10.04
N VAL A 154 -2.62 7.66 -11.07
CA VAL A 154 -3.56 8.32 -11.99
C VAL A 154 -3.29 7.83 -13.40
N GLU A 155 -4.31 7.33 -14.08
CA GLU A 155 -4.27 6.93 -15.47
C GLU A 155 -5.14 7.86 -16.32
N VAL A 156 -4.60 8.34 -17.44
CA VAL A 156 -5.41 9.00 -18.48
C VAL A 156 -5.73 7.97 -19.54
N VAL A 157 -7.03 7.72 -19.73
CA VAL A 157 -7.56 6.61 -20.51
C VAL A 157 -8.35 7.12 -21.72
N ASN A 158 -8.16 6.49 -22.87
CA ASN A 158 -9.01 6.73 -24.04
C ASN A 158 -10.40 6.14 -23.81
N ALA A 159 -11.43 6.99 -23.81
CA ALA A 159 -12.79 6.58 -23.46
C ALA A 159 -13.41 5.57 -24.44
N ALA A 160 -13.01 5.59 -25.71
CA ALA A 160 -13.55 4.69 -26.73
C ALA A 160 -12.86 3.31 -26.73
N THR A 161 -11.54 3.28 -26.50
CA THR A 161 -10.74 2.06 -26.63
C THR A 161 -10.35 1.45 -25.28
N GLN A 162 -10.57 2.16 -24.18
CA GLN A 162 -10.15 1.78 -22.81
C GLN A 162 -8.62 1.59 -22.65
N VAL A 163 -7.83 2.14 -23.59
CA VAL A 163 -6.37 2.08 -23.54
C VAL A 163 -5.84 3.18 -22.64
N VAL A 164 -4.97 2.83 -21.69
CA VAL A 164 -4.21 3.78 -20.86
C VAL A 164 -3.19 4.47 -21.75
N LEU A 165 -3.28 5.79 -21.87
CA LEU A 165 -2.39 6.60 -22.71
C LEU A 165 -1.20 7.15 -21.92
N ALA A 166 -1.40 7.40 -20.63
CA ALA A 166 -0.36 7.88 -19.74
C ALA A 166 -0.70 7.57 -18.29
N THR A 167 0.33 7.44 -17.47
CA THR A 167 0.23 7.19 -16.02
C THR A 167 1.09 8.20 -15.27
N THR A 168 0.59 8.72 -14.15
CA THR A 168 1.30 9.59 -13.22
C THR A 168 0.83 9.31 -11.79
N THR A 169 1.27 10.10 -10.82
CA THR A 169 0.81 10.03 -9.43
C THR A 169 0.39 11.42 -8.96
N THR A 170 -0.49 11.48 -7.98
CA THR A 170 -0.82 12.72 -7.28
C THR A 170 0.29 13.10 -6.30
N ASP A 171 0.44 14.40 -6.05
CA ASP A 171 1.28 14.93 -4.98
C ASP A 171 0.55 15.00 -3.62
N ALA A 172 1.18 15.64 -2.62
CA ALA A 172 0.62 15.81 -1.27
C ALA A 172 -0.66 16.68 -1.23
N THR A 173 -0.99 17.38 -2.30
CA THR A 173 -2.20 18.21 -2.44
C THR A 173 -3.27 17.55 -3.30
N GLY A 174 -3.02 16.33 -3.79
CA GLY A 174 -3.89 15.63 -4.74
C GLY A 174 -3.72 16.12 -6.18
N ALA A 175 -2.78 17.02 -6.45
CA ALA A 175 -2.54 17.55 -7.79
C ALA A 175 -1.76 16.55 -8.65
N TRP A 176 -2.10 16.50 -9.94
CA TRP A 176 -1.46 15.64 -10.93
C TRP A 176 -1.35 16.35 -12.29
N SER A 177 -0.38 15.95 -13.07
CA SER A 177 -0.25 16.35 -14.46
C SER A 177 0.46 15.30 -15.28
N VAL A 178 0.10 15.20 -16.56
CA VAL A 178 0.74 14.28 -17.51
C VAL A 178 0.56 14.77 -18.93
N SER A 179 1.48 14.41 -19.82
CA SER A 179 1.38 14.70 -21.25
C SER A 179 0.82 13.48 -21.99
N VAL A 180 -0.21 13.68 -22.82
CA VAL A 180 -0.81 12.65 -23.67
C VAL A 180 -0.70 13.04 -25.13
N THR A 181 -0.47 12.08 -26.01
CA THR A 181 -0.58 12.33 -27.46
C THR A 181 -2.06 12.40 -27.81
N GLY A 182 -2.48 13.47 -28.49
CA GLY A 182 -3.87 13.85 -28.68
C GLY A 182 -4.79 12.71 -29.07
N SER A 183 -5.81 12.53 -28.24
CA SER A 183 -6.95 11.66 -28.48
C SER A 183 -8.23 12.48 -28.23
N THR A 184 -9.34 12.06 -28.82
CA THR A 184 -10.53 12.90 -28.86
C THR A 184 -11.37 12.86 -27.60
N ASN A 185 -11.48 11.72 -26.93
CA ASN A 185 -12.25 11.56 -25.71
C ASN A 185 -11.43 10.79 -24.68
N LEU A 186 -11.23 11.38 -23.52
CA LEU A 186 -10.43 10.90 -22.42
C LEU A 186 -11.25 10.86 -21.14
N PHE A 187 -10.83 10.07 -20.18
CA PHE A 187 -11.22 10.22 -18.79
C PHE A 187 -10.02 9.95 -17.87
N VAL A 188 -10.13 10.40 -16.63
CA VAL A 188 -9.14 10.15 -15.59
C VAL A 188 -9.60 8.97 -14.76
N ARG A 189 -8.74 7.96 -14.61
CA ARG A 189 -8.94 6.85 -13.68
C ARG A 189 -8.04 7.03 -12.49
N SER A 190 -8.63 7.22 -11.33
CA SER A 190 -7.97 7.23 -10.02
C SER A 190 -7.88 5.80 -9.52
N LYS A 191 -6.69 5.27 -9.30
CA LYS A 191 -6.51 3.91 -8.76
C LYS A 191 -6.22 3.96 -7.27
N ALA A 192 -6.86 3.08 -6.51
CA ALA A 192 -6.59 2.94 -5.08
C ALA A 192 -5.27 2.19 -4.83
N GLU A 193 -4.19 2.75 -5.35
CA GLU A 193 -2.83 2.27 -5.14
C GLU A 193 -1.84 3.44 -5.11
N MET A 194 -0.84 3.33 -4.26
CA MET A 194 0.33 4.19 -4.22
C MET A 194 1.53 3.39 -4.70
N VAL A 195 2.20 3.84 -5.76
CA VAL A 195 3.35 3.16 -6.33
C VAL A 195 4.48 4.13 -6.57
N ARG A 196 5.65 3.81 -6.02
CA ARG A 196 6.92 4.44 -6.34
C ARG A 196 7.98 3.36 -6.48
N ALA A 197 8.39 3.07 -7.71
CA ALA A 197 9.30 1.97 -8.01
C ALA A 197 10.52 2.45 -8.80
N ALA A 198 11.55 1.62 -8.90
CA ALA A 198 12.68 1.86 -9.80
C ALA A 198 12.19 2.16 -11.23
N PRO A 199 12.85 3.08 -11.99
CA PRO A 199 14.16 3.68 -11.71
C PRO A 199 14.14 4.96 -10.85
N ALA A 200 13.01 5.32 -10.20
CA ALA A 200 13.02 6.41 -9.24
C ALA A 200 14.06 6.14 -8.12
N PRO A 201 14.69 7.19 -7.55
CA PRO A 201 15.52 6.99 -6.37
C PRO A 201 14.67 6.55 -5.17
N LEU A 202 15.29 5.94 -4.17
CA LEU A 202 14.63 5.64 -2.90
C LEU A 202 13.95 6.90 -2.33
N PRO A 203 12.87 6.77 -1.57
CA PRO A 203 12.24 5.52 -1.12
C PRO A 203 11.35 4.87 -2.19
N HIS A 204 11.16 3.55 -2.14
CA HIS A 204 10.19 2.84 -2.96
C HIS A 204 9.04 2.30 -2.11
N TRP A 205 7.89 2.10 -2.73
CA TRP A 205 6.73 1.45 -2.12
C TRP A 205 5.73 0.98 -3.16
N ARG A 206 4.93 0.03 -2.77
CA ARG A 206 3.69 -0.37 -3.44
C ARG A 206 2.66 -0.73 -2.37
N VAL A 207 1.67 0.14 -2.20
CA VAL A 207 0.54 -0.07 -1.30
C VAL A 207 -0.73 0.00 -2.12
N ARG A 208 -1.62 -0.98 -2.01
CA ARG A 208 -2.90 -0.97 -2.73
C ARG A 208 -4.05 -1.45 -1.85
N VAL A 209 -5.24 -0.95 -2.13
CA VAL A 209 -6.49 -1.46 -1.57
C VAL A 209 -7.21 -2.25 -2.67
N GLY A 210 -7.53 -3.49 -2.36
CA GLY A 210 -8.16 -4.42 -3.29
C GLY A 210 -9.37 -5.11 -2.70
N ASP A 211 -10.24 -5.59 -3.59
CA ASP A 211 -11.42 -6.36 -3.23
C ASP A 211 -11.04 -7.84 -3.07
N PRO A 212 -11.07 -8.39 -1.84
CA PRO A 212 -10.77 -9.80 -1.61
C PRO A 212 -11.79 -10.74 -2.28
N GLN A 213 -13.02 -10.28 -2.54
CA GLN A 213 -14.04 -11.04 -3.25
C GLN A 213 -13.75 -11.14 -4.76
N ALA A 214 -12.91 -10.24 -5.29
CA ALA A 214 -12.50 -10.19 -6.69
C ALA A 214 -11.00 -10.45 -6.88
N ALA A 215 -10.42 -11.39 -6.15
CA ALA A 215 -8.99 -11.75 -6.19
C ALA A 215 -8.05 -10.54 -6.01
N LEU A 216 -8.39 -9.63 -5.09
CA LEU A 216 -7.67 -8.39 -4.81
C LEU A 216 -7.56 -7.46 -6.03
N LEU A 217 -8.60 -7.41 -6.86
CA LEU A 217 -8.68 -6.39 -7.90
C LEU A 217 -8.59 -5.01 -7.24
N THR A 218 -7.60 -4.22 -7.64
CA THR A 218 -7.39 -2.88 -7.12
C THR A 218 -8.59 -1.99 -7.44
N TYR A 219 -9.15 -1.32 -6.45
CA TYR A 219 -10.24 -0.37 -6.65
C TYR A 219 -9.83 0.79 -7.53
N ALA A 220 -10.77 1.29 -8.30
CA ALA A 220 -10.58 2.47 -9.15
C ALA A 220 -11.87 3.30 -9.24
N HIS A 221 -11.70 4.60 -9.49
CA HIS A 221 -12.79 5.52 -9.77
C HIS A 221 -12.52 6.27 -11.08
N ASP A 222 -13.46 6.18 -12.00
CA ASP A 222 -13.38 6.85 -13.30
C ASP A 222 -14.12 8.19 -13.24
N GLY A 223 -13.40 9.26 -13.55
CA GLY A 223 -13.96 10.59 -13.68
C GLY A 223 -14.79 10.79 -14.97
N PRO A 224 -15.42 11.94 -15.16
CA PRO A 224 -16.20 12.23 -16.36
C PRO A 224 -15.33 12.24 -17.62
N VAL A 225 -15.96 11.89 -18.76
CA VAL A 225 -15.32 11.94 -20.09
C VAL A 225 -15.18 13.40 -20.54
N PHE A 226 -14.00 13.74 -21.09
CA PHE A 226 -13.68 15.05 -21.62
C PHE A 226 -12.92 14.99 -22.95
N GLY A 227 -12.92 16.09 -23.72
CA GLY A 227 -12.12 16.21 -24.94
C GLY A 227 -10.67 16.61 -24.63
N SER A 228 -9.71 16.12 -25.39
CA SER A 228 -8.29 16.45 -25.23
C SER A 228 -7.97 17.87 -25.76
N GLY A 229 -8.49 18.91 -25.12
CA GLY A 229 -8.08 20.28 -25.35
C GLY A 229 -6.83 20.66 -24.55
N ALA A 230 -5.92 21.45 -25.11
CA ALA A 230 -4.74 21.92 -24.40
C ALA A 230 -5.12 22.82 -23.21
N GLY A 231 -4.51 22.58 -22.04
CA GLY A 231 -4.60 23.46 -20.87
C GLY A 231 -5.90 23.36 -20.07
N THR A 232 -6.67 22.28 -20.22
CA THR A 232 -7.87 22.05 -19.42
C THR A 232 -7.54 21.37 -18.10
N VAL A 233 -8.21 21.82 -17.02
CA VAL A 233 -8.15 21.24 -15.70
C VAL A 233 -9.28 20.23 -15.55
N HIS A 234 -8.97 19.03 -15.08
CA HIS A 234 -9.90 17.92 -14.92
C HIS A 234 -9.82 17.38 -13.48
N ASP A 235 -10.53 18.07 -12.60
CA ASP A 235 -10.64 17.65 -11.20
C ASP A 235 -11.58 16.46 -11.07
N VAL A 236 -11.24 15.55 -10.13
CA VAL A 236 -12.05 14.38 -9.81
C VAL A 236 -12.35 14.41 -8.31
N ALA A 237 -13.63 14.47 -7.96
CA ALA A 237 -14.11 14.36 -6.58
C ALA A 237 -14.77 13.00 -6.38
N ILE A 238 -14.12 12.13 -5.61
CA ILE A 238 -14.58 10.74 -5.37
C ILE A 238 -15.60 10.75 -4.23
N PRO A 239 -16.86 10.30 -4.47
CA PRO A 239 -17.93 10.37 -3.48
C PRO A 239 -17.81 9.29 -2.40
N SER A 240 -18.36 9.56 -1.19
CA SER A 240 -18.37 8.60 -0.09
C SER A 240 -19.30 7.41 -0.34
N GLY A 241 -20.37 7.61 -1.10
CA GLY A 241 -21.42 6.61 -1.26
C GLY A 241 -22.39 6.52 -0.07
N TRP A 242 -22.25 7.41 0.90
CA TRP A 242 -23.14 7.52 2.07
C TRP A 242 -23.97 8.79 2.00
N ASP A 243 -25.16 8.76 2.56
CA ASP A 243 -26.00 9.95 2.76
C ASP A 243 -25.88 10.50 4.18
N VAL A 244 -26.51 11.64 4.41
CA VAL A 244 -26.54 12.30 5.74
C VAL A 244 -27.31 11.50 6.80
N SER A 245 -28.12 10.52 6.38
CA SER A 245 -28.86 9.61 7.25
C SER A 245 -28.03 8.38 7.64
N ARG A 246 -26.76 8.35 7.27
CA ARG A 246 -25.81 7.27 7.57
C ARG A 246 -26.14 5.95 6.88
N VAL A 247 -26.73 6.04 5.69
CA VAL A 247 -27.11 4.89 4.88
C VAL A 247 -26.27 4.88 3.60
N PRO A 248 -25.73 3.73 3.18
CA PRO A 248 -25.12 3.61 1.86
C PRO A 248 -26.16 3.85 0.76
N VAL A 249 -25.93 4.84 -0.10
CA VAL A 249 -26.82 5.19 -1.22
C VAL A 249 -26.19 4.92 -2.58
N GLY A 250 -24.96 4.43 -2.59
CA GLY A 250 -24.22 4.09 -3.80
C GLY A 250 -22.93 3.35 -3.49
N THR A 251 -22.06 3.25 -4.50
CA THR A 251 -20.72 2.69 -4.31
C THR A 251 -19.93 3.53 -3.31
N ARG A 252 -19.36 2.92 -2.30
CA ARG A 252 -18.48 3.55 -1.31
C ARG A 252 -17.10 3.83 -1.94
N ALA A 253 -17.10 4.65 -2.99
CA ALA A 253 -15.95 4.85 -3.86
C ALA A 253 -14.76 5.53 -3.17
N SER A 254 -15.01 6.39 -2.16
CA SER A 254 -13.94 7.09 -1.43
C SER A 254 -13.25 6.20 -0.40
N ALA A 255 -13.87 5.11 0.05
CA ALA A 255 -13.35 4.24 1.10
C ALA A 255 -11.90 3.77 0.85
N PRO A 256 -11.55 3.19 -0.32
CA PRO A 256 -10.18 2.76 -0.59
C PRO A 256 -9.16 3.90 -0.57
N PHE A 257 -9.58 5.12 -0.93
CA PHE A 257 -8.70 6.30 -0.94
C PHE A 257 -8.51 6.88 0.46
N ALA A 258 -9.52 6.80 1.33
CA ALA A 258 -9.43 7.19 2.73
C ALA A 258 -8.48 6.26 3.50
N ILE A 259 -8.52 4.96 3.19
CA ILE A 259 -7.57 3.95 3.71
C ILE A 259 -6.14 4.29 3.28
N LEU A 260 -5.91 4.51 1.98
CA LEU A 260 -4.58 4.89 1.48
C LEU A 260 -4.06 6.19 2.09
N ASP A 261 -4.91 7.18 2.30
CA ASP A 261 -4.50 8.44 2.92
C ASP A 261 -4.07 8.27 4.38
N SER A 262 -4.71 7.36 5.12
CA SER A 262 -4.30 7.00 6.48
C SER A 262 -2.90 6.36 6.46
N LEU A 263 -2.67 5.40 5.56
CA LEU A 263 -1.36 4.76 5.38
C LEU A 263 -0.28 5.74 4.89
N TRP A 264 -0.65 6.67 4.00
CA TRP A 264 0.26 7.71 3.52
C TRP A 264 0.78 8.56 4.69
N ARG A 265 -0.09 8.96 5.63
CA ARG A 265 0.31 9.73 6.84
C ARG A 265 1.30 8.94 7.68
N ALA A 266 1.03 7.65 7.92
CA ALA A 266 1.94 6.77 8.66
C ALA A 266 3.31 6.61 7.98
N MET A 267 3.33 6.45 6.67
CA MET A 267 4.57 6.42 5.89
C MET A 267 5.34 7.74 6.00
N GLN A 268 4.65 8.90 6.01
CA GLN A 268 5.32 10.20 6.16
C GLN A 268 5.99 10.36 7.53
N LEU A 269 5.44 9.81 8.61
CA LEU A 269 6.11 9.79 9.91
C LEU A 269 7.47 9.07 9.81
N VAL A 270 7.51 7.88 9.21
CA VAL A 270 8.75 7.13 9.00
C VAL A 270 9.73 7.91 8.12
N LEU A 271 9.25 8.43 6.98
CA LEU A 271 10.08 9.19 6.03
C LEU A 271 10.63 10.50 6.62
N SER A 272 9.98 11.06 7.64
CA SER A 272 10.47 12.26 8.33
C SER A 272 11.80 12.04 9.05
N VAL A 273 12.09 10.80 9.46
CA VAL A 273 13.31 10.43 10.20
C VAL A 273 14.21 9.47 9.41
N ALA A 274 13.67 8.79 8.41
CA ALA A 274 14.38 7.84 7.55
C ALA A 274 13.92 8.00 6.09
N PRO A 275 14.36 9.06 5.38
CA PRO A 275 13.79 9.46 4.09
C PRO A 275 14.02 8.46 2.95
N ASP A 276 14.97 7.56 3.09
CA ASP A 276 15.32 6.55 2.08
C ASP A 276 14.72 5.16 2.41
N THR A 277 13.74 5.09 3.31
CA THR A 277 13.11 3.83 3.72
C THR A 277 12.39 3.16 2.55
N ASP A 278 12.81 1.94 2.21
CA ASP A 278 12.18 1.12 1.17
C ASP A 278 11.06 0.26 1.81
N PHE A 279 9.81 0.59 1.49
CA PHE A 279 8.65 -0.11 2.06
C PHE A 279 8.32 -1.35 1.25
N PRO A 280 8.43 -2.57 1.82
CA PRO A 280 7.93 -3.78 1.18
C PRO A 280 6.48 -3.65 0.72
N ALA A 281 6.13 -4.33 -0.37
CA ALA A 281 4.79 -4.26 -0.91
C ALA A 281 3.74 -4.69 0.14
N LEU A 282 2.68 -3.89 0.27
CA LEU A 282 1.56 -4.11 1.20
C LEU A 282 0.25 -4.14 0.42
N ASP A 283 -0.55 -5.17 0.65
CA ASP A 283 -1.93 -5.25 0.18
C ASP A 283 -2.89 -4.92 1.34
N VAL A 284 -4.00 -4.25 1.04
CA VAL A 284 -5.09 -4.03 1.99
C VAL A 284 -6.35 -4.67 1.42
N ASP A 285 -6.87 -5.63 2.16
CA ASP A 285 -8.13 -6.32 1.86
C ASP A 285 -9.27 -5.53 2.49
N TRP A 286 -10.05 -4.84 1.67
CA TRP A 286 -11.25 -4.16 2.11
C TRP A 286 -12.40 -4.42 1.14
N SER A 287 -13.57 -4.71 1.65
CA SER A 287 -14.80 -4.73 0.85
C SER A 287 -16.03 -4.53 1.74
N THR A 288 -17.14 -4.11 1.14
CA THR A 288 -18.41 -3.97 1.84
C THR A 288 -18.98 -5.31 2.35
N ALA A 289 -18.37 -6.42 1.97
CA ALA A 289 -18.73 -7.77 2.41
C ALA A 289 -17.77 -8.34 3.47
N ASN A 290 -16.71 -7.60 3.82
CA ASN A 290 -15.88 -7.99 4.94
C ASN A 290 -16.67 -7.83 6.23
N PRO A 291 -16.83 -8.91 7.03
CA PRO A 291 -17.62 -8.84 8.25
C PRO A 291 -16.97 -7.90 9.27
N GLY A 292 -17.78 -7.36 10.18
CA GLY A 292 -17.28 -6.61 11.32
C GLY A 292 -16.63 -7.54 12.36
N GLY A 293 -15.63 -7.01 13.06
CA GLY A 293 -15.01 -7.63 14.21
C GLY A 293 -13.65 -8.31 13.98
N ASP A 294 -13.13 -8.34 12.75
CA ASP A 294 -11.86 -8.98 12.43
C ASP A 294 -10.97 -8.07 11.56
N THR A 295 -10.54 -6.93 12.10
CA THR A 295 -9.47 -6.11 11.52
C THR A 295 -8.14 -6.59 12.06
N PHE A 296 -7.18 -6.90 11.16
CA PHE A 296 -5.88 -7.44 11.55
C PHE A 296 -4.81 -7.30 10.47
N TYR A 297 -3.54 -7.32 10.90
CA TYR A 297 -2.37 -7.48 10.05
C TYR A 297 -1.97 -8.96 9.93
N SER A 298 -1.53 -9.38 8.73
CA SER A 298 -0.94 -10.70 8.47
C SER A 298 0.39 -10.55 7.74
N GLY A 299 1.48 -10.96 8.40
CA GLY A 299 2.86 -10.88 7.87
C GLY A 299 3.28 -12.06 7.00
N GLY A 300 2.53 -13.16 7.00
CA GLY A 300 2.87 -14.39 6.27
C GLY A 300 2.72 -14.26 4.75
N GLY A 301 3.76 -14.59 3.99
CA GLY A 301 3.75 -14.50 2.53
C GLY A 301 3.76 -13.05 2.02
N GLN A 302 2.73 -12.64 1.27
CA GLN A 302 2.52 -11.23 0.91
C GLN A 302 1.89 -10.51 2.11
N PRO A 303 2.55 -9.48 2.68
CA PRO A 303 2.01 -8.71 3.78
C PRO A 303 0.66 -8.10 3.45
N LYS A 304 -0.30 -8.20 4.36
CA LYS A 304 -1.62 -7.63 4.17
C LYS A 304 -2.27 -7.14 5.45
N ILE A 305 -3.08 -6.11 5.33
CA ILE A 305 -4.04 -5.65 6.34
C ILE A 305 -5.43 -6.07 5.87
N VAL A 306 -6.23 -6.64 6.75
CA VAL A 306 -7.65 -6.93 6.52
C VAL A 306 -8.45 -5.92 7.32
N LEU A 307 -9.41 -5.25 6.67
CA LEU A 307 -10.25 -4.22 7.29
C LEU A 307 -11.71 -4.60 7.20
N CYS A 308 -12.45 -4.32 8.25
CA CYS A 308 -13.90 -4.43 8.27
C CYS A 308 -14.56 -3.48 7.26
N GLY A 309 -15.71 -3.87 6.73
CA GLY A 309 -16.41 -3.08 5.71
C GLY A 309 -17.92 -3.24 5.74
N GLU A 310 -18.48 -4.05 6.64
CA GLU A 310 -19.91 -4.32 6.73
C GLU A 310 -20.66 -3.16 7.37
N ALA A 311 -21.50 -2.49 6.58
CA ALA A 311 -22.30 -1.37 7.04
C ALA A 311 -23.24 -1.77 8.20
N ASN A 312 -23.38 -0.92 9.21
CA ASN A 312 -24.16 -1.13 10.43
C ASN A 312 -23.60 -2.20 11.40
N VAL A 313 -22.45 -2.74 11.12
CA VAL A 313 -21.71 -3.64 11.99
C VAL A 313 -20.37 -2.98 12.34
N ASP A 314 -19.49 -2.87 11.36
CA ASP A 314 -18.18 -2.26 11.51
C ASP A 314 -17.60 -1.85 10.15
N THR A 315 -17.07 -0.63 10.05
CA THR A 315 -16.53 -0.11 8.78
C THR A 315 -15.32 0.77 9.04
N ASP A 316 -14.13 0.26 8.80
CA ASP A 316 -12.87 0.93 9.14
C ASP A 316 -12.41 1.99 8.15
N GLU A 317 -13.07 2.15 7.00
CA GLU A 317 -12.55 3.02 5.94
C GLU A 317 -12.32 4.47 6.35
N PHE A 318 -13.01 4.94 7.40
CA PHE A 318 -12.84 6.29 7.94
C PHE A 318 -12.21 6.32 9.33
N ASP A 319 -11.69 5.17 9.81
CA ASP A 319 -11.07 5.01 11.13
C ASP A 319 -9.53 4.95 11.02
N PRO A 320 -8.86 6.11 10.87
CA PRO A 320 -7.42 6.16 10.64
C PRO A 320 -6.62 5.57 11.80
N SER A 321 -7.16 5.60 13.02
CA SER A 321 -6.51 5.02 14.20
C SER A 321 -6.33 3.51 14.03
N THR A 322 -7.42 2.82 13.66
CA THR A 322 -7.45 1.37 13.44
C THR A 322 -6.58 0.97 12.26
N ILE A 323 -6.72 1.67 11.11
CA ILE A 323 -5.90 1.41 9.92
C ILE A 323 -4.40 1.54 10.20
N ILE A 324 -3.99 2.57 10.96
CA ILE A 324 -2.58 2.83 11.24
C ILE A 324 -2.07 1.92 12.35
N HIS A 325 -2.92 1.46 13.28
CA HIS A 325 -2.57 0.43 14.24
C HIS A 325 -2.09 -0.85 13.52
N GLU A 326 -2.86 -1.35 12.57
CA GLU A 326 -2.49 -2.52 11.77
C GLU A 326 -1.23 -2.27 10.92
N PHE A 327 -1.04 -1.04 10.45
CA PHE A 327 0.20 -0.65 9.81
C PHE A 327 1.38 -0.59 10.78
N GLY A 328 1.15 -0.36 12.08
CA GLY A 328 2.15 -0.50 13.15
C GLY A 328 2.72 -1.92 13.20
N HIS A 329 1.87 -2.94 13.13
CA HIS A 329 2.31 -4.34 13.05
C HIS A 329 3.12 -4.63 11.77
N TYR A 330 2.73 -4.05 10.62
CA TYR A 330 3.53 -4.11 9.40
C TYR A 330 4.90 -3.46 9.60
N ILE A 331 4.98 -2.32 10.27
CA ILE A 331 6.25 -1.64 10.59
C ILE A 331 7.11 -2.53 11.49
N GLU A 332 6.54 -3.10 12.52
CA GLU A 332 7.26 -3.99 13.44
C GLU A 332 7.81 -5.22 12.70
N ASP A 333 7.00 -5.90 11.90
CA ASP A 333 7.39 -7.07 11.13
C ASP A 333 8.49 -6.77 10.08
N LYS A 334 8.35 -5.67 9.31
CA LYS A 334 9.23 -5.43 8.15
C LYS A 334 10.49 -4.63 8.47
N PHE A 335 10.45 -3.77 9.46
CA PHE A 335 11.57 -2.88 9.78
C PHE A 335 12.23 -3.18 11.12
N SER A 336 11.51 -3.80 12.03
CA SER A 336 12.01 -4.27 13.32
C SER A 336 12.06 -5.79 13.34
N ARG A 337 11.52 -6.36 14.37
CA ARG A 337 11.22 -7.76 14.59
C ARG A 337 9.99 -7.82 15.51
N SER A 338 8.98 -8.58 15.14
CA SER A 338 7.88 -8.89 16.02
C SER A 338 8.03 -10.33 16.52
N ASP A 339 8.06 -10.49 17.84
CA ASP A 339 7.96 -11.79 18.50
C ASP A 339 6.55 -12.01 19.08
N SER A 340 5.60 -11.10 18.79
CA SER A 340 4.20 -11.25 19.20
C SER A 340 3.62 -12.54 18.65
N ILE A 341 2.91 -13.25 19.50
CA ILE A 341 2.17 -14.47 19.13
C ILE A 341 0.73 -14.17 18.72
N GLY A 342 0.34 -12.87 18.75
CA GLY A 342 -1.01 -12.42 18.41
C GLY A 342 -2.09 -12.97 19.33
N GLY A 343 -3.32 -12.95 18.88
CA GLY A 343 -4.49 -13.46 19.59
C GLY A 343 -5.40 -12.36 20.12
N PRO A 344 -6.59 -12.70 20.65
CA PRO A 344 -7.54 -11.74 21.20
C PRO A 344 -6.94 -10.98 22.37
N HIS A 345 -7.21 -9.69 22.46
CA HIS A 345 -6.70 -8.80 23.51
C HIS A 345 -7.64 -7.62 23.79
N GLY A 346 -7.45 -6.99 24.93
CA GLY A 346 -8.18 -5.79 25.33
C GLY A 346 -7.42 -5.01 26.42
N PHE A 347 -7.87 -3.77 26.70
CA PHE A 347 -7.13 -2.78 27.49
C PHE A 347 -6.68 -3.21 28.89
N ASP A 348 -7.45 -4.02 29.57
CA ASP A 348 -7.12 -4.48 30.93
C ASP A 348 -6.71 -5.96 30.97
N ASP A 349 -6.46 -6.57 29.81
CA ASP A 349 -6.00 -7.94 29.76
C ASP A 349 -4.57 -8.05 30.26
N LEU A 350 -4.28 -9.22 30.84
CA LEU A 350 -2.95 -9.59 31.30
C LEU A 350 -2.34 -10.48 30.22
N LEU A 351 -1.51 -9.88 29.42
CA LEU A 351 -1.01 -10.45 28.17
C LEU A 351 0.42 -11.00 28.33
N ASP A 352 0.76 -11.92 27.46
CA ASP A 352 2.16 -12.22 27.16
C ASP A 352 2.92 -10.93 26.86
N PRO A 353 4.10 -10.67 27.41
CA PRO A 353 4.80 -9.41 27.25
C PRO A 353 5.17 -9.07 25.81
N ARG A 354 5.24 -10.05 24.91
CA ARG A 354 5.45 -9.85 23.48
C ARG A 354 4.21 -9.27 22.81
N VAL A 355 3.04 -9.74 23.23
CA VAL A 355 1.74 -9.25 22.75
C VAL A 355 1.50 -7.87 23.32
N ALA A 356 1.66 -7.67 24.63
CA ALA A 356 1.49 -6.37 25.28
C ALA A 356 2.34 -5.26 24.62
N PHE A 357 3.57 -5.59 24.22
CA PHE A 357 4.44 -4.64 23.50
C PHE A 357 3.97 -4.37 22.07
N GLY A 358 3.67 -5.41 21.29
CA GLY A 358 3.26 -5.29 19.90
C GLY A 358 1.96 -4.50 19.73
N GLU A 359 0.95 -4.80 20.56
CA GLU A 359 -0.34 -4.09 20.55
C GLU A 359 -0.19 -2.63 21.03
N GLY A 360 0.53 -2.44 22.14
CA GLY A 360 0.83 -1.10 22.62
C GLY A 360 1.63 -0.27 21.62
N PHE A 361 2.55 -0.89 20.87
CA PHE A 361 3.28 -0.22 19.79
C PHE A 361 2.33 0.19 18.64
N GLY A 362 1.42 -0.69 18.21
CA GLY A 362 0.43 -0.39 17.17
C GLY A 362 -0.37 0.88 17.51
N TYR A 363 -0.92 0.97 18.71
CA TYR A 363 -1.67 2.15 19.18
C TYR A 363 -0.81 3.40 19.29
N ALA A 364 0.36 3.32 19.92
CA ALA A 364 1.27 4.45 20.03
C ALA A 364 1.73 4.97 18.66
N PHE A 365 2.05 4.07 17.73
CA PHE A 365 2.45 4.42 16.38
C PHE A 365 1.33 5.14 15.62
N ALA A 366 0.07 4.68 15.77
CA ALA A 366 -1.08 5.34 15.18
C ALA A 366 -1.26 6.77 15.72
N ALA A 367 -1.16 6.94 17.03
CA ALA A 367 -1.20 8.26 17.68
C ALA A 367 -0.09 9.19 17.17
N MET A 368 1.15 8.70 17.09
CA MET A 368 2.30 9.45 16.58
C MET A 368 2.09 9.87 15.12
N ALA A 369 1.60 8.98 14.27
CA ALA A 369 1.37 9.26 12.86
C ALA A 369 0.24 10.27 12.61
N LEU A 370 -0.77 10.26 13.47
CA LEU A 370 -1.90 11.20 13.42
C LEU A 370 -1.62 12.51 14.19
N ASN A 371 -0.60 12.52 15.04
CA ASN A 371 -0.33 13.56 16.03
C ASN A 371 -1.58 13.84 16.88
N ASP A 372 -2.26 12.78 17.29
CA ASP A 372 -3.47 12.79 18.10
C ASP A 372 -3.43 11.58 19.05
N PRO A 373 -3.36 11.78 20.38
CA PRO A 373 -3.31 10.68 21.34
C PRO A 373 -4.64 9.93 21.47
N VAL A 374 -5.71 10.44 20.85
CA VAL A 374 -7.04 9.84 21.00
C VAL A 374 -7.31 8.85 19.89
N MET A 375 -7.33 7.59 20.26
CA MET A 375 -7.75 6.49 19.42
C MET A 375 -9.27 6.47 19.27
N ARG A 376 -9.76 6.17 18.07
CA ARG A 376 -11.19 6.11 17.76
C ARG A 376 -11.44 5.00 16.76
N ASP A 377 -12.51 4.28 17.02
CA ASP A 377 -13.01 3.21 16.16
C ASP A 377 -14.53 3.29 16.11
N ALA A 378 -15.12 3.44 14.92
CA ALA A 378 -16.54 3.68 14.72
C ALA A 378 -17.27 2.41 14.27
N PHE A 379 -18.25 1.96 15.02
CA PHE A 379 -18.96 0.71 14.78
C PHE A 379 -20.46 0.79 15.09
N GLY A 380 -21.13 -0.35 14.91
CA GLY A 380 -22.53 -0.56 15.24
C GLY A 380 -23.50 0.05 14.23
N ASN A 381 -24.80 0.03 14.58
CA ASN A 381 -25.84 0.50 13.68
C ASN A 381 -25.61 1.95 13.25
N GLN A 382 -25.61 2.18 11.94
CA GLN A 382 -25.33 3.49 11.32
C GLN A 382 -23.95 4.09 11.70
N GLN A 383 -22.97 3.26 12.05
CA GLN A 383 -21.68 3.68 12.60
C GLN A 383 -21.84 4.74 13.72
N GLY A 384 -22.85 4.51 14.57
CA GLY A 384 -23.31 5.46 15.60
C GLY A 384 -22.62 5.32 16.94
N GLN A 385 -21.74 4.33 17.10
CA GLN A 385 -20.92 4.11 18.30
C GLN A 385 -19.45 4.40 17.98
N THR A 386 -18.69 4.69 19.04
CA THR A 386 -17.24 4.87 18.93
C THR A 386 -16.57 4.28 20.16
N ALA A 387 -15.70 3.31 20.00
CA ALA A 387 -14.69 3.00 20.97
C ALA A 387 -13.70 4.18 21.00
N ARG A 388 -13.42 4.71 22.18
CA ARG A 388 -12.56 5.88 22.33
C ARG A 388 -11.74 5.80 23.61
N PHE A 389 -10.43 5.95 23.46
CA PHE A 389 -9.50 6.04 24.58
C PHE A 389 -8.31 6.93 24.20
N SER A 390 -7.50 7.31 25.19
CA SER A 390 -6.28 8.06 24.98
C SER A 390 -5.08 7.17 25.24
N VAL A 391 -4.08 7.21 24.35
CA VAL A 391 -2.79 6.55 24.58
C VAL A 391 -1.93 7.32 25.59
N ASP A 392 -2.22 8.59 25.80
CA ASP A 392 -1.52 9.51 26.66
C ASP A 392 -1.94 9.40 28.14
N THR A 393 -3.18 9.04 28.38
CA THR A 393 -3.74 8.88 29.73
C THR A 393 -4.51 7.59 29.79
N SER A 394 -3.83 6.49 30.07
CA SER A 394 -4.52 5.22 30.22
C SER A 394 -5.31 5.19 31.52
N ASN A 395 -6.53 4.70 31.44
CA ASN A 395 -7.34 4.35 32.60
C ASN A 395 -7.12 2.89 33.03
N ALA A 396 -6.02 2.28 32.59
CA ALA A 396 -5.71 0.89 32.91
C ALA A 396 -5.70 0.66 34.41
N GLN A 397 -6.47 -0.34 34.86
CA GLN A 397 -6.51 -0.75 36.27
C GLN A 397 -5.36 -1.72 36.60
N ARG A 398 -4.74 -2.30 35.58
CA ARG A 398 -3.73 -3.35 35.69
C ARG A 398 -2.46 -2.92 34.95
N ARG A 399 -1.82 -1.82 35.46
CA ARG A 399 -0.57 -1.30 34.88
C ARG A 399 0.58 -2.30 35.04
N GLY A 400 1.46 -2.33 34.06
CA GLY A 400 2.66 -3.17 34.12
C GLY A 400 3.18 -3.62 32.74
N TRP A 401 4.28 -4.33 32.77
CA TRP A 401 4.98 -4.86 31.58
C TRP A 401 4.19 -5.90 30.77
N PHE A 402 3.09 -6.36 31.30
CA PHE A 402 2.15 -7.33 30.76
C PHE A 402 0.85 -6.72 30.23
N ASN A 403 0.80 -5.41 30.11
CA ASN A 403 -0.42 -4.70 29.69
C ASN A 403 -0.14 -3.76 28.51
N GLU A 404 -0.95 -3.86 27.45
CA GLU A 404 -0.80 -3.06 26.23
C GLU A 404 -1.00 -1.56 26.47
N SER A 405 -1.90 -1.20 27.43
CA SER A 405 -2.14 0.20 27.77
C SER A 405 -0.92 0.86 28.42
N SER A 406 -0.17 0.13 29.24
CA SER A 406 1.11 0.62 29.75
C SER A 406 2.17 0.75 28.67
N ALA A 407 2.19 -0.15 27.71
CA ALA A 407 3.13 -0.07 26.58
C ALA A 407 2.83 1.13 25.68
N GLN A 408 1.56 1.36 25.31
CA GLN A 408 1.18 2.49 24.45
C GLN A 408 1.45 3.84 25.13
N GLU A 409 1.12 3.98 26.45
CA GLU A 409 1.35 5.20 27.21
C GLU A 409 2.83 5.53 27.27
N LEU A 410 3.70 4.57 27.63
CA LEU A 410 5.14 4.78 27.65
C LEU A 410 5.72 5.17 26.29
N LEU A 411 5.31 4.52 25.22
CA LEU A 411 5.82 4.83 23.89
C LEU A 411 5.38 6.20 23.40
N TRP A 412 4.16 6.62 23.75
CA TRP A 412 3.65 7.97 23.46
C TRP A 412 4.43 9.01 24.26
N ASP A 413 4.56 8.86 25.59
CA ASP A 413 5.33 9.77 26.46
C ASP A 413 6.79 9.93 26.03
N PHE A 414 7.40 8.88 25.44
CA PHE A 414 8.75 9.01 24.90
C PHE A 414 8.79 9.85 23.62
N PHE A 415 7.69 9.92 22.90
CA PHE A 415 7.59 10.62 21.62
C PHE A 415 7.19 12.07 21.76
N ASP A 416 6.12 12.36 22.51
CA ASP A 416 5.43 13.66 22.48
C ASP A 416 6.23 14.79 23.13
N PRO A 417 5.84 16.06 22.96
CA PRO A 417 6.49 17.18 23.62
C PRO A 417 6.23 17.17 25.13
N ALA A 418 7.28 17.14 25.94
CA ALA A 418 7.19 17.30 27.39
C ALA A 418 6.39 18.55 27.77
N GLY A 419 5.53 18.45 28.75
CA GLY A 419 4.72 19.59 29.24
C GLY A 419 3.56 19.19 30.08
N GLU A 420 3.33 17.91 30.25
CA GLU A 420 2.30 17.37 31.14
C GLU A 420 2.82 17.18 32.57
N ALA A 421 1.90 17.05 33.52
CA ALA A 421 2.28 16.86 34.91
C ALA A 421 3.01 15.49 35.04
N ASN A 422 4.30 15.55 35.39
CA ASN A 422 5.21 14.41 35.55
C ASN A 422 5.74 13.76 34.24
N ASP A 423 5.47 14.36 33.08
CA ASP A 423 6.16 13.97 31.87
C ASP A 423 7.26 14.99 31.50
N ASN A 424 8.51 14.52 31.54
CA ASN A 424 9.71 15.29 31.21
C ASN A 424 10.52 14.61 30.10
N VAL A 425 9.92 13.67 29.35
CA VAL A 425 10.52 12.99 28.22
C VAL A 425 9.94 13.59 26.93
N ALA A 426 10.80 13.91 25.97
CA ALA A 426 10.41 14.45 24.68
C ALA A 426 11.49 14.07 23.67
N LEU A 427 11.50 12.82 23.24
CA LEU A 427 12.54 12.31 22.35
C LEU A 427 12.16 12.46 20.86
N GLY A 428 10.87 12.55 20.57
CA GLY A 428 10.37 12.47 19.21
C GLY A 428 10.57 11.09 18.59
N PHE A 429 10.19 10.92 17.31
CA PHE A 429 10.16 9.62 16.67
C PHE A 429 11.53 9.04 16.32
N ALA A 430 12.55 9.87 16.07
CA ALA A 430 13.85 9.39 15.56
C ALA A 430 14.58 8.39 16.49
N PRO A 431 14.69 8.61 17.82
CA PRO A 431 15.29 7.60 18.71
C PRO A 431 14.48 6.32 18.82
N LEU A 432 13.15 6.42 18.82
CA LEU A 432 12.27 5.26 18.86
C LEU A 432 12.43 4.40 17.60
N TRP A 433 12.39 5.03 16.44
CA TRP A 433 12.65 4.38 15.17
C TRP A 433 14.01 3.69 15.11
N ALA A 434 15.03 4.35 15.65
CA ALA A 434 16.37 3.80 15.68
C ALA A 434 16.46 2.55 16.58
N VAL A 435 15.80 2.55 17.75
CA VAL A 435 15.71 1.34 18.61
C VAL A 435 15.01 0.21 17.89
N LEU A 436 13.86 0.49 17.29
CA LEU A 436 13.08 -0.52 16.55
C LEU A 436 13.91 -1.19 15.45
N THR A 437 14.55 -0.39 14.60
CA THR A 437 15.19 -0.88 13.38
C THR A 437 16.60 -1.44 13.58
N ALA A 438 17.25 -1.13 14.69
CA ALA A 438 18.58 -1.61 15.02
C ALA A 438 18.58 -2.62 16.19
N GLU A 439 18.29 -2.15 17.41
CA GLU A 439 18.48 -2.96 18.61
C GLU A 439 17.39 -3.99 18.81
N GLN A 440 16.11 -3.62 18.63
CA GLN A 440 15.01 -4.60 18.73
C GLN A 440 15.16 -5.71 17.70
N ARG A 441 15.58 -5.35 16.50
CA ARG A 441 15.76 -6.31 15.41
C ARG A 441 16.78 -7.40 15.73
N THR A 442 17.75 -7.12 16.58
CA THR A 442 18.89 -8.02 16.88
C THR A 442 19.01 -8.42 18.33
N THR A 443 18.07 -8.01 19.19
CA THR A 443 18.12 -8.35 20.62
C THR A 443 18.12 -9.86 20.85
N ALA A 444 18.87 -10.31 21.87
CA ALA A 444 18.89 -11.71 22.27
C ALA A 444 17.64 -12.12 23.09
N ALA A 445 16.95 -11.18 23.70
CA ALA A 445 15.65 -11.38 24.36
C ALA A 445 14.50 -11.32 23.34
N PHE A 446 13.29 -11.66 23.72
CA PHE A 446 12.09 -11.33 22.94
C PHE A 446 11.85 -9.83 22.90
N THR A 447 11.16 -9.36 21.85
CA THR A 447 10.75 -7.98 21.71
C THR A 447 9.64 -7.65 22.70
N THR A 448 9.97 -6.84 23.70
CA THR A 448 9.11 -6.45 24.82
C THR A 448 9.46 -5.05 25.26
N LEU A 449 8.70 -4.48 26.18
CA LEU A 449 9.06 -3.22 26.85
C LEU A 449 10.46 -3.26 27.47
N PHE A 450 10.86 -4.38 28.06
CA PHE A 450 12.19 -4.48 28.68
C PHE A 450 13.31 -4.29 27.67
N SER A 451 13.23 -5.01 26.53
CA SER A 451 14.25 -4.90 25.48
C SER A 451 14.24 -3.49 24.83
N PHE A 452 13.07 -2.92 24.61
CA PHE A 452 12.93 -1.59 24.00
C PHE A 452 13.46 -0.48 24.91
N VAL A 453 12.95 -0.40 26.14
CA VAL A 453 13.31 0.67 27.09
C VAL A 453 14.79 0.62 27.47
N THR A 454 15.34 -0.60 27.67
CA THR A 454 16.79 -0.76 27.94
C THR A 454 17.60 -0.08 26.83
N LYS A 455 17.26 -0.32 25.57
CA LYS A 455 18.00 0.22 24.44
C LYS A 455 17.71 1.72 24.20
N LEU A 456 16.52 2.17 24.50
CA LEU A 456 16.20 3.60 24.46
C LEU A 456 17.02 4.39 25.50
N LYS A 457 17.19 3.86 26.71
CA LYS A 457 18.04 4.44 27.75
C LYS A 457 19.52 4.50 27.34
N GLU A 458 20.02 3.48 26.64
CA GLU A 458 21.37 3.48 26.09
C GLU A 458 21.58 4.56 25.01
N ARG A 459 20.57 4.81 24.17
CA ARG A 459 20.59 5.85 23.13
C ARG A 459 20.41 7.26 23.66
N ALA A 460 19.67 7.42 24.75
CA ALA A 460 19.36 8.71 25.37
C ALA A 460 19.86 8.78 26.82
N PRO A 461 21.19 8.65 27.08
CA PRO A 461 21.72 8.53 28.43
C PRO A 461 21.44 9.76 29.31
N GLY A 462 21.27 10.94 28.72
CA GLY A 462 20.89 12.15 29.43
C GLY A 462 19.43 12.17 29.91
N MET A 463 18.57 11.31 29.34
CA MET A 463 17.15 11.21 29.67
C MET A 463 16.82 10.01 30.56
N GLN A 464 17.79 9.18 30.93
CA GLN A 464 17.54 7.98 31.73
C GLN A 464 16.71 8.24 32.99
N PRO A 465 16.97 9.26 33.81
CA PRO A 465 16.17 9.50 35.01
C PRO A 465 14.69 9.83 34.69
N ALA A 466 14.43 10.55 33.60
CA ALA A 466 13.07 10.88 33.17
C ALA A 466 12.35 9.65 32.62
N ILE A 467 13.02 8.85 31.77
CA ILE A 467 12.53 7.55 31.27
C ILE A 467 12.22 6.63 32.45
N ASP A 468 13.14 6.52 33.43
CA ASP A 468 12.93 5.68 34.61
C ASP A 468 11.71 6.11 35.43
N ALA A 469 11.45 7.41 35.51
CA ALA A 469 10.28 7.96 36.21
C ALA A 469 8.97 7.57 35.52
N ARG A 470 8.92 7.65 34.18
CA ARG A 470 7.74 7.21 33.40
C ARG A 470 7.51 5.70 33.50
N VAL A 471 8.56 4.91 33.35
CA VAL A 471 8.51 3.45 33.52
C VAL A 471 7.98 3.07 34.89
N ALA A 472 8.45 3.75 35.94
CA ALA A 472 7.97 3.51 37.30
C ALA A 472 6.50 3.92 37.53
N ALA A 473 6.02 4.96 36.81
CA ALA A 473 4.62 5.36 36.84
C ALA A 473 3.70 4.24 36.29
N GLU A 474 4.21 3.47 35.32
CA GLU A 474 3.52 2.29 34.78
C GLU A 474 3.75 1.03 35.64
N GLN A 475 4.22 1.18 36.86
CA GLN A 475 4.46 0.09 37.82
C GLN A 475 5.46 -0.97 37.30
N ILE A 476 6.42 -0.56 36.49
CA ILE A 476 7.50 -1.40 35.97
C ILE A 476 8.79 -1.04 36.68
N THR A 477 9.59 -2.04 37.05
CA THR A 477 10.84 -1.82 37.78
C THR A 477 11.90 -1.21 36.87
N ALA A 478 12.13 0.11 36.98
CA ALA A 478 13.09 0.83 36.15
C ALA A 478 14.55 0.64 36.59
N ALA A 479 14.78 0.43 37.91
CA ALA A 479 16.13 0.32 38.47
C ALA A 479 16.84 -0.95 38.03
N GLY A 480 17.98 -0.78 37.32
CA GLY A 480 18.76 -1.91 36.83
C GLY A 480 18.05 -2.74 35.76
N MET A 481 17.07 -2.16 35.07
CA MET A 481 16.38 -2.81 33.96
C MET A 481 17.37 -3.25 32.89
N ASP A 482 17.23 -4.49 32.45
CA ASP A 482 17.95 -5.09 31.32
C ASP A 482 16.96 -5.66 30.30
N ILE A 483 17.47 -6.14 29.18
CA ILE A 483 16.64 -6.68 28.08
C ILE A 483 15.78 -7.89 28.49
N HIS A 484 16.05 -8.49 29.62
CA HIS A 484 15.34 -9.67 30.15
C HIS A 484 14.42 -9.33 31.34
N GLY A 485 14.35 -8.06 31.77
CA GLY A 485 13.60 -7.71 32.98
C GLY A 485 14.09 -8.44 34.23
N THR A 486 15.41 -8.67 34.38
CA THR A 486 15.99 -9.51 35.44
C THR A 486 15.63 -9.01 36.84
N ASN A 487 15.51 -7.70 37.03
CA ASN A 487 15.21 -7.06 38.31
C ASN A 487 13.73 -6.73 38.50
N GLU A 488 12.85 -7.20 37.62
CA GLU A 488 11.42 -6.94 37.74
C GLU A 488 10.84 -7.56 39.01
N THR A 489 10.03 -6.80 39.71
CA THR A 489 9.40 -7.20 40.98
C THR A 489 7.89 -7.00 41.00
N HIS A 490 7.34 -6.25 40.04
CA HIS A 490 5.90 -6.01 39.95
C HIS A 490 5.19 -7.24 39.36
N VAL A 491 4.13 -7.64 40.02
CA VAL A 491 3.23 -8.71 39.59
C VAL A 491 1.81 -8.19 39.45
N PRO A 492 0.99 -8.76 38.57
CA PRO A 492 -0.41 -8.39 38.42
C PRO A 492 -1.19 -8.46 39.75
N PRO A 493 -2.23 -7.66 39.93
CA PRO A 493 -3.16 -7.83 41.03
C PRO A 493 -3.73 -9.25 41.09
N ASN A 494 -3.89 -9.78 42.31
CA ASN A 494 -4.43 -11.13 42.56
C ASN A 494 -3.53 -12.30 42.10
N THR A 495 -2.27 -12.06 41.80
CA THR A 495 -1.29 -13.12 41.56
C THR A 495 -1.21 -14.02 42.79
N ALA A 496 -1.49 -15.32 42.61
CA ALA A 496 -1.52 -16.27 43.71
C ALA A 496 -0.12 -16.58 44.27
N GLN A 497 0.85 -16.66 43.36
CA GLN A 497 2.27 -16.88 43.70
C GLN A 497 3.14 -16.02 42.76
N VAL A 498 4.19 -15.42 43.28
CA VAL A 498 5.16 -14.65 42.49
C VAL A 498 5.76 -15.50 41.36
N SER A 499 5.96 -16.81 41.60
CA SER A 499 6.46 -17.75 40.60
C SER A 499 5.52 -17.99 39.42
N ASP A 500 4.26 -17.55 39.50
CA ASP A 500 3.34 -17.63 38.37
C ASP A 500 3.78 -16.70 37.23
N VAL A 501 4.45 -15.58 37.53
CA VAL A 501 4.84 -14.55 36.55
C VAL A 501 6.32 -14.19 36.56
N LEU A 502 7.02 -14.29 37.72
CA LEU A 502 8.43 -13.91 37.86
C LEU A 502 9.32 -15.10 38.21
N PRO A 503 10.62 -15.05 37.87
CA PRO A 503 11.24 -14.03 37.02
C PRO A 503 10.71 -14.09 35.57
N VAL A 504 10.79 -12.99 34.84
CA VAL A 504 10.35 -12.93 33.43
C VAL A 504 11.13 -13.95 32.59
N TYR A 505 12.45 -14.02 32.79
CA TYR A 505 13.31 -15.06 32.22
C TYR A 505 14.06 -15.80 33.32
N THR A 506 13.87 -17.10 33.38
CA THR A 506 14.61 -17.95 34.30
C THR A 506 15.91 -18.44 33.65
N PRO A 507 17.09 -18.22 34.26
CA PRO A 507 18.34 -18.79 33.75
C PRO A 507 18.34 -20.32 33.82
N ILE A 508 18.83 -20.99 32.75
CA ILE A 508 19.09 -22.42 32.72
C ILE A 508 20.48 -22.68 32.15
N ALA A 509 21.18 -23.72 32.59
CA ALA A 509 22.52 -24.03 32.11
C ALA A 509 22.56 -25.39 31.42
N ILE A 510 23.35 -25.50 30.36
CA ILE A 510 23.63 -26.80 29.73
C ILE A 510 24.40 -27.69 30.69
N GLY A 511 23.87 -28.87 30.97
CA GLY A 511 24.44 -29.80 31.99
C GLY A 511 24.19 -29.36 33.44
N GLY A 512 23.38 -28.29 33.63
CA GLY A 512 22.88 -27.93 34.96
C GLY A 512 21.77 -28.85 35.46
N GLY A 513 21.25 -28.55 36.65
CA GLY A 513 20.06 -29.26 37.16
C GLY A 513 18.78 -28.84 36.41
N PRO A 514 17.67 -29.56 36.64
CA PRO A 514 16.38 -29.20 36.10
C PRO A 514 15.93 -27.83 36.64
N VAL A 515 15.23 -27.08 35.79
CA VAL A 515 14.57 -25.82 36.14
C VAL A 515 13.07 -26.03 36.07
N THR A 516 12.36 -25.60 37.10
CA THR A 516 10.91 -25.69 37.15
C THR A 516 10.33 -24.29 36.95
N LEU A 517 9.40 -24.18 36.01
CA LEU A 517 8.57 -22.99 35.72
C LEU A 517 7.13 -23.33 36.08
N ARG A 518 6.31 -22.31 36.29
CA ARG A 518 4.89 -22.50 36.55
C ARG A 518 4.07 -21.79 35.49
N THR A 519 3.22 -22.54 34.79
CA THR A 519 2.21 -22.04 33.85
C THR A 519 0.83 -21.98 34.52
N THR A 520 -0.04 -21.10 34.10
CA THR A 520 -1.39 -20.94 34.66
C THR A 520 -2.33 -20.18 33.73
N ASP A 521 -3.62 -20.50 33.77
CA ASP A 521 -4.74 -19.78 33.16
C ASP A 521 -5.39 -18.74 34.11
N ALA A 522 -4.78 -18.48 35.27
CA ALA A 522 -5.36 -17.62 36.31
C ALA A 522 -5.57 -16.16 35.86
N PHE A 523 -4.90 -15.73 34.81
CA PHE A 523 -4.94 -14.35 34.27
C PHE A 523 -5.95 -14.18 33.15
N ASP A 524 -6.31 -15.25 32.45
CA ASP A 524 -7.44 -15.33 31.53
C ASP A 524 -8.00 -16.75 31.47
N PRO A 525 -9.04 -17.07 32.24
CA PRO A 525 -9.63 -18.39 32.30
C PRO A 525 -10.48 -18.74 31.04
N GLY A 526 -10.06 -18.32 29.87
CA GLY A 526 -10.78 -18.49 28.60
C GLY A 526 -10.04 -19.27 27.53
N ALA A 527 -8.86 -19.84 27.85
CA ALA A 527 -8.00 -20.55 26.90
C ALA A 527 -7.41 -19.66 25.77
N ASN A 528 -7.07 -18.43 26.10
CA ASN A 528 -6.32 -17.57 25.18
C ASN A 528 -4.82 -17.84 25.32
N GLY A 529 -4.21 -18.39 24.28
CA GLY A 529 -2.78 -18.74 24.27
C GLY A 529 -1.83 -17.56 24.48
N ASN A 530 -2.32 -16.33 24.32
CA ASN A 530 -1.57 -15.10 24.52
C ASN A 530 -1.76 -14.44 25.90
N ALA A 531 -2.46 -15.10 26.82
CA ALA A 531 -2.57 -14.64 28.19
C ALA A 531 -1.24 -14.75 28.94
N LEU A 532 -1.04 -13.89 29.93
CA LEU A 532 0.13 -13.93 30.79
C LEU A 532 0.26 -15.29 31.47
N SER A 533 1.47 -15.82 31.49
CA SER A 533 1.84 -17.10 32.14
C SER A 533 1.34 -18.37 31.46
N VAL A 534 0.72 -18.31 30.30
CA VAL A 534 0.57 -19.46 29.40
C VAL A 534 1.92 -19.81 28.78
N SER A 535 2.72 -18.82 28.46
CA SER A 535 4.15 -18.95 28.13
C SER A 535 5.05 -18.52 29.28
N ARG A 536 6.15 -19.23 29.49
CA ARG A 536 7.22 -18.85 30.42
C ARG A 536 8.56 -18.91 29.71
N PHE A 537 9.48 -18.02 30.07
CA PHE A 537 10.72 -17.90 29.33
C PHE A 537 11.94 -18.40 30.11
N LEU A 538 12.80 -19.13 29.40
CA LEU A 538 14.14 -19.46 29.86
C LEU A 538 15.19 -18.73 29.03
N ARG A 539 16.39 -18.55 29.62
CA ARG A 539 17.55 -18.03 28.90
C ARG A 539 18.79 -18.84 29.18
N PHE A 540 19.62 -19.07 28.15
CA PHE A 540 20.90 -19.75 28.29
C PHE A 540 21.90 -19.32 27.22
N ALA A 541 23.18 -19.59 27.47
CA ALA A 541 24.25 -19.32 26.52
C ALA A 541 24.87 -20.61 26.03
N VAL A 542 25.22 -20.67 24.76
CA VAL A 542 25.98 -21.74 24.11
C VAL A 542 27.38 -21.20 23.81
N PRO A 543 28.43 -21.67 24.51
CA PRO A 543 29.77 -21.09 24.35
C PRO A 543 30.47 -21.48 23.04
N GLY A 544 30.05 -22.54 22.40
CA GLY A 544 30.56 -23.04 21.11
C GLY A 544 29.55 -23.97 20.48
N MET A 545 29.69 -24.28 19.20
CA MET A 545 28.82 -25.24 18.52
C MET A 545 28.77 -26.56 19.31
N GLN A 546 27.61 -26.97 19.75
CA GLN A 546 27.40 -28.24 20.44
C GLN A 546 26.01 -28.82 20.25
N ASN A 547 25.90 -30.14 20.40
CA ASN A 547 24.62 -30.80 20.46
C ASN A 547 24.10 -30.77 21.91
N VAL A 548 22.83 -30.47 22.03
CA VAL A 548 22.12 -30.51 23.33
C VAL A 548 20.88 -31.38 23.22
N ARG A 549 20.52 -32.04 24.30
CA ARG A 549 19.21 -32.66 24.47
C ARG A 549 18.39 -31.80 25.39
N ILE A 550 17.20 -31.44 24.95
CA ILE A 550 16.24 -30.61 25.67
C ILE A 550 15.05 -31.51 26.03
N THR A 551 14.66 -31.48 27.30
CA THR A 551 13.45 -32.17 27.77
C THR A 551 12.58 -31.20 28.53
N ALA A 552 11.26 -31.31 28.35
CA ALA A 552 10.27 -30.56 29.12
C ALA A 552 9.09 -31.47 29.46
N ALA A 553 8.65 -31.43 30.71
CA ALA A 553 7.57 -32.27 31.19
C ALA A 553 6.66 -31.50 32.14
N ALA A 554 5.34 -31.65 31.96
CA ALA A 554 4.33 -31.10 32.85
C ALA A 554 4.08 -32.03 34.05
N ALA A 555 3.89 -31.44 35.22
CA ALA A 555 3.58 -32.21 36.44
C ALA A 555 2.14 -32.74 36.45
N LEU A 556 1.24 -32.10 35.72
CA LEU A 556 -0.18 -32.47 35.66
C LEU A 556 -0.57 -32.98 34.27
N PRO A 557 -1.48 -33.94 34.17
CA PRO A 557 -1.97 -34.42 32.87
C PRO A 557 -2.76 -33.34 32.12
N ASN A 558 -2.81 -33.46 30.82
CA ASN A 558 -3.46 -32.52 29.87
C ASN A 558 -2.75 -31.18 29.69
N HIS A 559 -1.73 -30.86 30.44
CA HIS A 559 -0.80 -29.78 30.12
C HIS A 559 0.18 -30.32 29.08
N ASP A 560 0.07 -29.79 27.88
CA ASP A 560 0.87 -30.11 26.70
C ASP A 560 1.89 -29.00 26.49
N VAL A 561 3.18 -29.33 26.61
CA VAL A 561 4.23 -28.31 26.68
C VAL A 561 5.00 -28.24 25.39
N ASP A 562 4.77 -27.20 24.60
CA ASP A 562 5.59 -26.87 23.44
C ASP A 562 6.86 -26.10 23.85
N ILE A 563 7.97 -26.41 23.21
CA ILE A 563 9.26 -25.75 23.39
C ILE A 563 9.73 -25.10 22.09
N TYR A 564 9.98 -23.80 22.13
CA TYR A 564 10.61 -23.09 21.03
C TYR A 564 11.94 -22.49 21.49
N VAL A 565 13.06 -22.98 20.94
CA VAL A 565 14.40 -22.46 21.18
C VAL A 565 14.69 -21.38 20.17
N VAL A 566 14.83 -20.14 20.62
CA VAL A 566 14.91 -18.97 19.75
C VAL A 566 16.25 -18.26 19.92
N ARG A 567 16.82 -17.85 18.81
CA ARG A 567 18.02 -17.01 18.75
C ARG A 567 17.74 -15.79 17.87
N ASN A 568 17.80 -14.61 18.46
CA ASN A 568 17.54 -13.35 17.74
C ASN A 568 16.25 -13.39 16.90
N GLY A 569 15.15 -13.90 17.47
CA GLY A 569 13.85 -14.02 16.81
C GLY A 569 13.70 -15.18 15.81
N VAL A 570 14.73 -16.01 15.65
CA VAL A 570 14.67 -17.18 14.75
C VAL A 570 14.59 -18.45 15.56
N ILE A 571 13.59 -19.28 15.29
CA ILE A 571 13.48 -20.62 15.91
C ILE A 571 14.66 -21.47 15.42
N ALA A 572 15.56 -21.79 16.34
CA ALA A 572 16.73 -22.62 16.10
C ALA A 572 16.42 -24.12 16.29
N ALA A 573 15.47 -24.45 17.17
CA ALA A 573 14.96 -25.80 17.39
C ALA A 573 13.58 -25.70 18.05
N GLN A 574 12.78 -26.76 17.94
CA GLN A 574 11.49 -26.84 18.60
C GLN A 574 11.12 -28.31 18.91
N GLY A 575 10.31 -28.49 19.93
CA GLY A 575 9.56 -29.67 20.27
C GLY A 575 8.10 -29.26 20.41
N THR A 576 7.22 -29.93 19.68
CA THR A 576 5.77 -29.61 19.61
C THR A 576 4.96 -30.89 19.42
N THR A 577 5.23 -31.87 20.27
CA THR A 577 4.51 -33.15 20.26
C THR A 577 3.34 -33.09 21.25
N PRO A 578 2.26 -33.85 21.08
CA PRO A 578 1.12 -33.83 22.01
C PRO A 578 1.43 -34.44 23.40
N THR A 579 2.65 -34.45 23.85
CA THR A 579 3.14 -35.01 25.11
C THR A 579 4.35 -34.21 25.57
N ASP A 580 4.99 -34.69 26.69
CA ASP A 580 6.27 -34.16 27.14
C ASP A 580 7.32 -34.13 26.02
N GLU A 581 8.14 -33.09 25.99
CA GLU A 581 9.12 -32.86 24.95
C GLU A 581 10.47 -33.53 25.28
N ASP A 582 11.06 -34.18 24.28
CA ASP A 582 12.40 -34.79 24.34
C ASP A 582 13.04 -34.79 22.96
N PHE A 583 13.90 -33.83 22.70
CA PHE A 583 14.55 -33.69 21.40
C PHE A 583 16.01 -33.24 21.49
N THR A 584 16.76 -33.43 20.41
CA THR A 584 18.15 -33.00 20.30
C THR A 584 18.30 -31.91 19.26
N ALA A 585 19.19 -30.94 19.54
CA ALA A 585 19.48 -29.84 18.64
C ALA A 585 20.98 -29.55 18.57
N ALA A 586 21.46 -29.22 17.38
CA ALA A 586 22.80 -28.69 17.16
C ALA A 586 22.75 -27.17 17.20
N LEU A 587 23.25 -26.58 18.27
CA LEU A 587 23.15 -25.11 18.48
C LEU A 587 24.52 -24.45 18.29
N PRO A 588 24.64 -23.44 17.38
CA PRO A 588 25.81 -22.58 17.31
C PRO A 588 26.05 -21.77 18.58
N ALA A 589 27.27 -21.24 18.74
CA ALA A 589 27.59 -20.33 19.85
C ALA A 589 26.67 -19.09 19.84
N GLY A 590 26.18 -18.68 21.00
CA GLY A 590 25.32 -17.50 21.15
C GLY A 590 24.41 -17.57 22.36
N ASP A 591 23.66 -16.50 22.56
CA ASP A 591 22.62 -16.39 23.56
C ASP A 591 21.28 -16.86 22.97
N TYR A 592 20.54 -17.62 23.79
CA TYR A 592 19.26 -18.21 23.41
C TYR A 592 18.19 -17.89 24.45
N VAL A 593 16.97 -17.79 24.01
CA VAL A 593 15.77 -17.82 24.83
C VAL A 593 14.94 -19.04 24.45
N ILE A 594 14.22 -19.58 25.43
CA ILE A 594 13.25 -20.65 25.20
C ILE A 594 11.89 -20.11 25.61
N ASP A 595 10.93 -20.23 24.69
CA ASP A 595 9.50 -20.15 25.01
C ASP A 595 9.03 -21.52 25.43
N VAL A 596 8.58 -21.62 26.68
CA VAL A 596 7.96 -22.81 27.27
C VAL A 596 6.46 -22.52 27.27
N HIS A 597 5.77 -22.94 26.21
CA HIS A 597 4.37 -22.65 25.96
C HIS A 597 3.49 -23.82 26.39
N ASP A 598 2.51 -23.57 27.24
CA ASP A 598 1.55 -24.58 27.66
C ASP A 598 0.38 -24.65 26.68
N CYS A 599 0.53 -25.50 25.67
CA CYS A 599 -0.46 -25.71 24.62
C CYS A 599 -1.80 -26.23 25.16
N GLY A 600 -1.79 -26.94 26.28
CA GLY A 600 -3.00 -27.39 26.96
C GLY A 600 -3.83 -26.21 27.48
N LEU A 601 -3.20 -25.19 28.05
CA LEU A 601 -3.86 -23.93 28.46
C LEU A 601 -4.27 -23.07 27.25
N ALA A 602 -3.49 -23.09 26.20
CA ALA A 602 -3.76 -22.36 24.95
C ALA A 602 -4.86 -22.99 24.08
N GLY A 603 -5.34 -24.18 24.43
CA GLY A 603 -6.39 -24.85 23.65
C GLY A 603 -5.92 -25.48 22.34
N CYS A 604 -4.61 -25.73 22.16
CA CYS A 604 -4.09 -26.33 20.92
C CYS A 604 -4.39 -27.84 20.77
N GLY A 605 -4.79 -28.51 21.84
CA GLY A 605 -5.05 -29.95 21.83
C GLY A 605 -5.97 -30.38 22.96
N ASN A 606 -5.46 -31.10 23.95
CA ASN A 606 -6.21 -31.39 25.17
C ASN A 606 -6.35 -30.11 25.98
N VAL A 607 -7.57 -29.75 26.35
CA VAL A 607 -7.81 -28.55 27.16
C VAL A 607 -7.40 -28.82 28.61
N ALA A 608 -6.38 -28.10 29.09
CA ALA A 608 -5.99 -28.04 30.49
C ALA A 608 -6.62 -26.85 31.18
N THR A 609 -6.71 -26.88 32.47
CA THR A 609 -7.14 -25.76 33.33
C THR A 609 -6.31 -25.73 34.62
N GLY A 610 -6.15 -24.53 35.16
CA GLY A 610 -5.41 -24.33 36.39
C GLY A 610 -3.92 -24.14 36.14
N ALA A 611 -3.11 -24.42 37.15
CA ALA A 611 -1.68 -24.20 37.08
C ALA A 611 -0.91 -25.51 37.12
N SER A 612 0.16 -25.63 36.33
CA SER A 612 1.07 -26.76 36.31
C SER A 612 2.52 -26.32 36.46
N ASP A 613 3.30 -27.12 37.14
CA ASP A 613 4.76 -26.99 37.15
C ASP A 613 5.34 -27.71 35.93
N ILE A 614 6.14 -26.99 35.17
CA ILE A 614 6.85 -27.53 34.00
C ILE A 614 8.32 -27.64 34.31
N THR A 615 8.87 -28.84 34.20
CA THR A 615 10.29 -29.09 34.45
C THR A 615 11.05 -29.20 33.14
N VAL A 616 12.06 -28.35 32.96
CA VAL A 616 12.91 -28.30 31.76
C VAL A 616 14.35 -28.64 32.10
N THR A 617 15.02 -29.44 31.24
CA THR A 617 16.46 -29.68 31.33
C THR A 617 17.14 -29.44 29.98
N ILE A 618 18.41 -29.01 30.05
CA ILE A 618 19.31 -28.95 28.88
C ILE A 618 20.55 -29.74 29.22
N ALA A 619 20.77 -30.88 28.57
CA ALA A 619 21.93 -31.70 28.75
C ALA A 619 22.86 -31.66 27.54
N PRO A 620 24.19 -31.81 27.70
CA PRO A 620 25.06 -32.11 26.56
C PRO A 620 24.64 -33.44 25.91
N ASN A 621 24.68 -33.51 24.57
CA ASN A 621 24.35 -34.74 23.83
C ASN A 621 25.51 -35.19 22.94
#